data_d9e90067ea5719f06bc4712a5068c3f7
#
_entry.id   d9e90067ea5719f06bc4712a5068c3f7
#
_cell.length_a   1.000
_cell.length_b   1.000
_cell.length_c   1.000
_cell.angle_alpha   90.00
_cell.angle_beta   90.00
_cell.angle_gamma   90.00
#
_symmetry.space_group_name_H-M   'P 1'
#
loop_
_entity.id
_entity.type
_entity.pdbx_description
1 polymer ?
#
loop_
_entity_poly.entity_id
_entity_poly.type
_entity_poly.pdbx_seq_one_letter_code
_entity_poly.pdbx_strand_id
1 'polypeptide(L)'
;CIDSLDTYSKRLYEKYLLRCIVGQTRDIEKRAIESNESVYDTIISAHTNLGELIALRPGEKFDIDKELIDAINSITNKETKLMKTGYGSVDKFSGGLTRGEITIIGGRPGHGKTTFLINLLSQMIHSGLKVVFFNRELPNSEMIKKLITLESGKLSYGMVRQGIYDDSEIDELKRVKSKIAELYNEEKFLMFDNIRDFARSSTEVSKFKPDVVMDDYIQLVQPSGHFDSRRLQIEQLVNDYKWLAKEHECAVVLASQLNRSVEYRD
;
A
#
# COMPACT_ATOMS: atom_id res chain seq x y z
N CYS A 1 5.89 -26.89 38.04
CA CYS A 1 5.53 -25.58 38.69
C CYS A 1 5.69 -24.38 37.76
N ILE A 2 6.71 -24.36 36.86
CA ILE A 2 6.93 -23.23 35.93
C ILE A 2 5.84 -23.19 34.85
N ASP A 3 5.46 -24.34 34.29
CA ASP A 3 4.39 -24.47 33.30
C ASP A 3 3.02 -23.99 33.80
N SER A 4 2.75 -24.10 35.10
CA SER A 4 1.49 -23.63 35.69
C SER A 4 1.43 -22.10 35.81
N LEU A 5 2.59 -21.44 36.03
CA LEU A 5 2.68 -19.98 36.13
C LEU A 5 2.53 -19.32 34.75
N ASP A 6 3.15 -19.86 33.71
CA ASP A 6 3.01 -19.39 32.33
C ASP A 6 1.56 -19.56 31.84
N THR A 7 0.93 -20.68 32.13
CA THR A 7 -0.47 -20.93 31.79
C THR A 7 -1.42 -19.98 32.52
N TYR A 8 -1.14 -19.69 33.78
CA TYR A 8 -1.96 -18.76 34.60
C TYR A 8 -1.78 -17.30 34.11
N SER A 9 -0.56 -16.87 33.83
CA SER A 9 -0.28 -15.53 33.33
C SER A 9 -0.95 -15.30 31.96
N LYS A 10 -0.92 -16.30 31.06
CA LYS A 10 -1.59 -16.27 29.77
C LYS A 10 -3.12 -16.12 29.92
N ARG A 11 -3.73 -16.89 30.80
CA ARG A 11 -5.18 -16.78 31.09
C ARG A 11 -5.55 -15.43 31.68
N LEU A 12 -4.70 -14.88 32.57
CA LEU A 12 -4.94 -13.57 33.18
C LEU A 12 -4.89 -12.47 32.11
N TYR A 13 -3.93 -12.57 31.23
CA TYR A 13 -3.76 -11.64 30.10
C TYR A 13 -4.93 -11.71 29.10
N GLU A 14 -5.37 -12.91 28.74
CA GLU A 14 -6.57 -13.10 27.91
C GLU A 14 -7.81 -12.44 28.55
N LYS A 15 -7.99 -12.61 29.86
CA LYS A 15 -9.09 -11.97 30.60
C LYS A 15 -8.96 -10.43 30.63
N TYR A 16 -7.74 -9.92 30.69
CA TYR A 16 -7.48 -8.49 30.61
C TYR A 16 -7.89 -7.95 29.22
N LEU A 17 -7.46 -8.59 28.14
CA LEU A 17 -7.83 -8.19 26.78
C LEU A 17 -9.36 -8.23 26.57
N LEU A 18 -10.03 -9.28 27.05
CA LEU A 18 -11.50 -9.35 26.98
C LEU A 18 -12.19 -8.18 27.70
N ARG A 19 -11.67 -7.74 28.86
CA ARG A 19 -12.18 -6.56 29.56
C ARG A 19 -11.94 -5.27 28.78
N CYS A 20 -10.78 -5.14 28.12
CA CYS A 20 -10.49 -4.00 27.25
C CYS A 20 -11.46 -3.96 26.07
N ILE A 21 -11.73 -5.10 25.41
CA ILE A 21 -12.72 -5.21 24.32
C ILE A 21 -14.10 -4.75 24.79
N VAL A 22 -14.56 -5.24 25.95
CA VAL A 22 -15.85 -4.84 26.51
C VAL A 22 -15.92 -3.34 26.80
N GLY A 23 -14.82 -2.76 27.32
CA GLY A 23 -14.72 -1.32 27.56
C GLY A 23 -14.85 -0.51 26.28
N GLN A 24 -14.12 -0.89 25.24
CA GLN A 24 -14.17 -0.22 23.95
C GLN A 24 -15.52 -0.39 23.24
N THR A 25 -16.11 -1.56 23.31
CA THR A 25 -17.45 -1.79 22.73
C THR A 25 -18.49 -0.87 23.36
N ARG A 26 -18.43 -0.65 24.69
CA ARG A 26 -19.32 0.29 25.38
C ARG A 26 -19.07 1.74 24.98
N ASP A 27 -17.83 2.12 24.73
CA ASP A 27 -17.50 3.47 24.24
C ASP A 27 -18.03 3.70 22.83
N ILE A 28 -17.89 2.71 21.95
CA ILE A 28 -18.44 2.73 20.58
C ILE A 28 -19.98 2.81 20.63
N GLU A 29 -20.61 1.99 21.46
CA GLU A 29 -22.07 2.02 21.67
C GLU A 29 -22.55 3.40 22.13
N LYS A 30 -21.89 3.98 23.13
CA LYS A 30 -22.20 5.31 23.66
C LYS A 30 -22.08 6.39 22.58
N ARG A 31 -20.99 6.42 21.83
CA ARG A 31 -20.78 7.39 20.72
C ARG A 31 -21.81 7.23 19.61
N ALA A 32 -22.15 5.98 19.27
CA ALA A 32 -23.16 5.71 18.26
C ALA A 32 -24.57 6.17 18.67
N ILE A 33 -24.91 6.10 19.97
CA ILE A 33 -26.18 6.56 20.52
C ILE A 33 -26.21 8.09 20.65
N GLU A 34 -25.13 8.72 21.11
CA GLU A 34 -25.05 10.16 21.35
C GLU A 34 -25.04 10.98 20.04
N SER A 35 -24.73 10.37 18.91
CA SER A 35 -24.85 10.92 17.53
C SER A 35 -24.19 12.30 17.29
N ASN A 36 -23.16 12.65 18.05
CA ASN A 36 -22.49 13.95 17.96
C ASN A 36 -21.38 14.00 16.92
N GLU A 37 -20.99 12.83 16.35
CA GLU A 37 -19.91 12.68 15.39
C GLU A 37 -20.41 12.06 14.08
N SER A 38 -19.64 12.22 13.01
CA SER A 38 -19.90 11.52 11.75
C SER A 38 -19.83 10.00 11.97
N VAL A 39 -20.75 9.24 11.35
CA VAL A 39 -20.75 7.78 11.38
C VAL A 39 -19.39 7.22 10.97
N TYR A 40 -18.74 7.83 9.98
CA TYR A 40 -17.41 7.41 9.51
C TYR A 40 -16.31 7.67 10.55
N ASP A 41 -16.37 8.77 11.30
CA ASP A 41 -15.39 9.07 12.36
C ASP A 41 -15.52 8.08 13.52
N THR A 42 -16.75 7.70 13.86
CA THR A 42 -17.02 6.67 14.86
C THR A 42 -16.44 5.31 14.42
N ILE A 43 -16.62 4.92 13.15
CA ILE A 43 -16.07 3.67 12.59
C ILE A 43 -14.54 3.70 12.59
N ILE A 44 -13.91 4.80 12.16
CA ILE A 44 -12.46 4.96 12.11
C ILE A 44 -11.87 4.88 13.53
N SER A 45 -12.49 5.58 14.48
CA SER A 45 -12.07 5.53 15.89
C SER A 45 -12.19 4.13 16.49
N ALA A 46 -13.28 3.42 16.20
CA ALA A 46 -13.48 2.04 16.63
C ALA A 46 -12.40 1.10 16.05
N HIS A 47 -12.10 1.24 14.77
CA HIS A 47 -11.07 0.46 14.10
C HIS A 47 -9.68 0.71 14.70
N THR A 48 -9.32 1.98 14.93
CA THR A 48 -8.04 2.36 15.54
C THR A 48 -7.90 1.76 16.95
N ASN A 49 -8.90 1.93 17.78
CA ASN A 49 -8.89 1.44 19.17
C ASN A 49 -8.84 -0.09 19.25
N LEU A 50 -9.54 -0.80 18.36
CA LEU A 50 -9.43 -2.26 18.27
C LEU A 50 -8.07 -2.72 17.75
N GLY A 51 -7.48 -1.96 16.82
CA GLY A 51 -6.12 -2.19 16.30
C GLY A 51 -5.06 -2.10 17.39
N GLU A 52 -5.19 -1.13 18.31
CA GLU A 52 -4.29 -1.02 19.47
C GLU A 52 -4.34 -2.25 20.40
N LEU A 53 -5.51 -2.88 20.55
CA LEU A 53 -5.63 -4.13 21.32
C LEU A 53 -4.95 -5.31 20.63
N ILE A 54 -4.91 -5.34 19.31
CA ILE A 54 -4.18 -6.35 18.54
C ILE A 54 -2.67 -6.19 18.76
N ALA A 55 -2.17 -4.95 18.85
CA ALA A 55 -0.77 -4.63 19.15
C ALA A 55 -0.32 -5.06 20.56
N LEU A 56 -1.27 -5.26 21.49
CA LEU A 56 -1.00 -5.79 22.82
C LEU A 56 -0.80 -7.32 22.86
N ARG A 57 -0.79 -8.02 21.71
CA ARG A 57 -0.44 -9.44 21.73
C ARG A 57 0.95 -9.64 22.31
N PRO A 58 1.11 -10.58 23.30
CA PRO A 58 2.46 -10.97 23.72
C PRO A 58 3.23 -11.41 22.49
N GLY A 59 4.37 -10.78 22.23
CA GLY A 59 5.22 -11.22 21.13
C GLY A 59 5.48 -12.72 21.25
N GLU A 60 5.39 -13.45 20.16
CA GLU A 60 5.84 -14.83 20.13
C GLU A 60 7.29 -14.84 20.61
N LYS A 61 7.63 -15.80 21.51
CA LYS A 61 9.01 -15.96 21.94
C LYS A 61 9.87 -16.17 20.70
N PHE A 62 10.88 -15.32 20.56
CA PHE A 62 11.84 -15.42 19.46
C PHE A 62 12.54 -16.78 19.54
N ASP A 63 12.25 -17.64 18.60
CA ASP A 63 12.88 -18.95 18.45
C ASP A 63 13.97 -18.86 17.38
N ILE A 64 15.22 -18.68 17.85
CA ILE A 64 16.37 -18.50 16.95
C ILE A 64 16.58 -19.70 16.03
N ASP A 65 16.33 -20.92 16.51
CA ASP A 65 16.55 -22.13 15.72
C ASP A 65 15.54 -22.21 14.55
N LYS A 66 14.28 -21.87 14.82
CA LYS A 66 13.25 -21.77 13.79
C LYS A 66 13.59 -20.68 12.77
N GLU A 67 13.95 -19.48 13.23
CA GLU A 67 14.31 -18.35 12.35
C GLU A 67 15.55 -18.67 11.48
N LEU A 68 16.55 -19.36 12.03
CA LEU A 68 17.72 -19.79 11.27
C LEU A 68 17.36 -20.83 10.19
N ILE A 69 16.49 -21.80 10.53
CA ILE A 69 16.02 -22.79 9.57
C ILE A 69 15.25 -22.11 8.44
N ASP A 70 14.33 -21.20 8.77
CA ASP A 70 13.52 -20.47 7.79
C ASP A 70 14.40 -19.57 6.90
N ALA A 71 15.40 -18.89 7.49
CA ALA A 71 16.36 -18.09 6.74
C ALA A 71 17.21 -18.96 5.79
N ILE A 72 17.75 -20.09 6.25
CA ILE A 72 18.54 -21.01 5.43
C ILE A 72 17.67 -21.59 4.29
N ASN A 73 16.44 -22.00 4.58
CA ASN A 73 15.50 -22.50 3.59
C ASN A 73 15.18 -21.45 2.52
N SER A 74 14.97 -20.20 2.92
CA SER A 74 14.70 -19.09 1.98
C SER A 74 15.90 -18.82 1.05
N ILE A 75 17.12 -18.93 1.55
CA ILE A 75 18.35 -18.76 0.77
C ILE A 75 18.57 -19.95 -0.18
N THR A 76 18.36 -21.18 0.31
CA THR A 76 18.66 -22.41 -0.42
C THR A 76 17.63 -22.72 -1.50
N ASN A 77 16.35 -22.52 -1.20
CA ASN A 77 15.23 -22.83 -2.12
C ASN A 77 15.00 -21.76 -3.17
N LYS A 78 15.78 -20.65 -3.16
CA LYS A 78 15.59 -19.49 -4.05
C LYS A 78 14.14 -18.99 -4.06
N GLU A 79 13.37 -19.24 -3.01
CA GLU A 79 12.09 -18.59 -2.78
C GLU A 79 12.37 -17.12 -2.44
N THR A 80 12.77 -16.39 -3.48
CA THR A 80 13.04 -14.97 -3.35
C THR A 80 11.70 -14.27 -3.14
N LYS A 81 11.51 -13.69 -1.96
CA LYS A 81 10.41 -12.71 -1.69
C LYS A 81 10.52 -11.48 -2.61
N LEU A 82 11.44 -11.51 -3.57
CA LEU A 82 11.81 -10.43 -4.46
C LEU A 82 10.93 -10.44 -5.71
N MET A 83 10.25 -9.34 -5.97
CA MET A 83 9.47 -9.10 -7.16
C MET A 83 10.25 -8.21 -8.11
N LYS A 84 10.52 -8.70 -9.32
CA LYS A 84 11.25 -7.92 -10.32
C LYS A 84 10.47 -6.71 -10.76
N THR A 85 11.16 -5.57 -10.86
CA THR A 85 10.56 -4.31 -11.32
C THR A 85 10.42 -4.24 -12.84
N GLY A 86 11.12 -5.10 -13.57
CA GLY A 86 11.24 -5.03 -15.02
C GLY A 86 12.32 -4.04 -15.51
N TYR A 87 12.91 -3.28 -14.60
CA TYR A 87 14.03 -2.38 -14.90
C TYR A 87 15.34 -3.07 -14.55
N GLY A 88 16.07 -3.55 -15.58
CA GLY A 88 17.26 -4.36 -15.38
C GLY A 88 18.35 -3.74 -14.48
N SER A 89 18.56 -2.41 -14.55
CA SER A 89 19.49 -1.70 -13.65
C SER A 89 19.02 -1.66 -12.22
N VAL A 90 17.72 -1.44 -11.98
CA VAL A 90 17.12 -1.45 -10.63
C VAL A 90 17.19 -2.86 -10.05
N ASP A 91 16.76 -3.84 -10.81
CA ASP A 91 16.72 -5.25 -10.38
C ASP A 91 18.11 -5.83 -10.11
N LYS A 92 19.12 -5.37 -10.86
CA LYS A 92 20.51 -5.77 -10.64
C LYS A 92 21.08 -5.18 -9.34
N PHE A 93 20.68 -3.96 -8.99
CA PHE A 93 21.15 -3.27 -7.80
C PHE A 93 20.39 -3.70 -6.53
N SER A 94 19.06 -3.70 -6.55
CA SER A 94 18.21 -3.97 -5.37
C SER A 94 17.70 -5.41 -5.29
N GLY A 95 17.81 -6.19 -6.36
CA GLY A 95 17.16 -7.50 -6.49
C GLY A 95 15.71 -7.41 -6.95
N GLY A 96 15.07 -6.26 -6.81
CA GLY A 96 13.64 -6.02 -7.03
C GLY A 96 12.96 -5.43 -5.80
N LEU A 97 11.65 -5.56 -5.72
CA LEU A 97 10.87 -5.17 -4.54
C LEU A 97 10.74 -6.36 -3.58
N THR A 98 10.80 -6.09 -2.28
CA THR A 98 10.70 -7.12 -1.22
C THR A 98 9.33 -7.06 -0.55
N ARG A 99 8.70 -8.21 -0.32
CA ARG A 99 7.50 -8.30 0.51
C ARG A 99 7.81 -7.91 1.96
N GLY A 100 6.93 -7.15 2.59
CA GLY A 100 7.12 -6.63 3.95
C GLY A 100 8.00 -5.39 4.03
N GLU A 101 8.41 -4.83 2.89
CA GLU A 101 9.25 -3.64 2.82
C GLU A 101 8.60 -2.49 2.05
N ILE A 102 9.13 -1.28 2.30
CA ILE A 102 8.76 -0.07 1.57
C ILE A 102 9.89 0.38 0.66
N THR A 103 9.56 0.81 -0.55
CA THR A 103 10.47 1.45 -1.49
C THR A 103 9.99 2.87 -1.75
N ILE A 104 10.85 3.88 -1.58
CA ILE A 104 10.49 5.28 -1.78
C ILE A 104 11.12 5.79 -3.06
N ILE A 105 10.29 6.33 -3.96
CA ILE A 105 10.70 6.97 -5.21
C ILE A 105 10.64 8.49 -5.03
N GLY A 106 11.79 9.08 -4.71
CA GLY A 106 11.94 10.52 -4.55
C GLY A 106 12.13 11.24 -5.89
N GLY A 107 11.43 12.35 -6.09
CA GLY A 107 11.65 13.18 -7.28
C GLY A 107 10.93 14.53 -7.19
N ARG A 108 11.45 15.53 -7.91
CA ARG A 108 10.81 16.86 -7.98
C ARG A 108 9.51 16.81 -8.79
N PRO A 109 8.64 17.84 -8.68
CA PRO A 109 7.52 18.01 -9.59
C PRO A 109 7.96 17.93 -11.05
N GLY A 110 7.22 17.23 -11.90
CA GLY A 110 7.53 17.08 -13.32
C GLY A 110 8.66 16.11 -13.68
N HIS A 111 9.35 15.49 -12.73
CA HIS A 111 10.43 14.53 -13.00
C HIS A 111 9.95 13.10 -13.30
N GLY A 112 8.67 12.93 -13.58
CA GLY A 112 8.15 11.67 -14.12
C GLY A 112 7.86 10.58 -13.09
N LYS A 113 7.70 10.88 -11.79
CA LYS A 113 7.36 9.90 -10.75
C LYS A 113 6.12 9.07 -11.13
N THR A 114 5.02 9.73 -11.43
CA THR A 114 3.77 9.09 -11.87
C THR A 114 3.98 8.24 -13.12
N THR A 115 4.76 8.73 -14.08
CA THR A 115 5.08 7.97 -15.30
C THR A 115 5.90 6.72 -14.98
N PHE A 116 6.84 6.82 -14.05
CA PHE A 116 7.60 5.65 -13.59
C PHE A 116 6.70 4.64 -12.90
N LEU A 117 5.80 5.09 -12.01
CA LEU A 117 4.87 4.20 -11.30
C LEU A 117 3.90 3.49 -12.25
N ILE A 118 3.39 4.15 -13.30
CA ILE A 118 2.54 3.52 -14.31
C ILE A 118 3.31 2.46 -15.11
N ASN A 119 4.56 2.72 -15.46
CA ASN A 119 5.41 1.71 -16.09
C ASN A 119 5.65 0.52 -15.17
N LEU A 120 5.92 0.79 -13.89
CA LEU A 120 6.10 -0.26 -12.89
C LEU A 120 4.82 -1.09 -12.70
N LEU A 121 3.65 -0.44 -12.63
CA LEU A 121 2.34 -1.10 -12.60
C LEU A 121 2.19 -2.05 -13.79
N SER A 122 2.41 -1.57 -15.02
CA SER A 122 2.30 -2.39 -16.22
C SER A 122 3.21 -3.62 -16.16
N GLN A 123 4.49 -3.45 -15.81
CA GLN A 123 5.43 -4.55 -15.67
C GLN A 123 4.96 -5.60 -14.64
N MET A 124 4.44 -5.14 -13.51
CA MET A 124 4.01 -6.03 -12.42
C MET A 124 2.75 -6.82 -12.77
N ILE A 125 1.72 -6.17 -13.32
CA ILE A 125 0.50 -6.87 -13.71
C ILE A 125 0.76 -7.90 -14.83
N HIS A 126 1.66 -7.60 -15.78
CA HIS A 126 2.09 -8.56 -16.79
C HIS A 126 2.95 -9.70 -16.23
N SER A 127 3.62 -9.49 -15.10
CA SER A 127 4.31 -10.55 -14.37
C SER A 127 3.37 -11.39 -13.49
N GLY A 128 2.05 -11.13 -13.56
CA GLY A 128 1.03 -11.87 -12.81
C GLY A 128 0.75 -11.35 -11.41
N LEU A 129 1.43 -10.30 -10.97
CA LEU A 129 1.26 -9.72 -9.64
C LEU A 129 -0.04 -8.91 -9.52
N LYS A 130 -0.65 -8.94 -8.34
CA LYS A 130 -1.81 -8.11 -7.99
C LYS A 130 -1.35 -6.77 -7.43
N VAL A 131 -1.83 -5.67 -7.99
CA VAL A 131 -1.39 -4.32 -7.62
C VAL A 131 -2.58 -3.45 -7.21
N VAL A 132 -2.47 -2.77 -6.07
CA VAL A 132 -3.34 -1.66 -5.70
C VAL A 132 -2.59 -0.34 -5.90
N PHE A 133 -3.20 0.60 -6.61
CA PHE A 133 -2.62 1.90 -6.88
C PHE A 133 -3.52 3.03 -6.33
N PHE A 134 -3.02 3.73 -5.33
CA PHE A 134 -3.66 4.93 -4.79
C PHE A 134 -3.11 6.15 -5.52
N ASN A 135 -3.94 6.71 -6.37
CA ASN A 135 -3.61 7.84 -7.22
C ASN A 135 -4.26 9.10 -6.64
N ARG A 136 -3.51 9.86 -5.89
CA ARG A 136 -4.04 10.98 -5.11
C ARG A 136 -3.91 12.33 -5.80
N GLU A 137 -3.05 12.41 -6.80
CA GLU A 137 -2.76 13.65 -7.53
C GLU A 137 -3.62 13.79 -8.78
N LEU A 138 -3.79 12.72 -9.54
CA LEU A 138 -4.48 12.72 -10.84
C LEU A 138 -5.77 11.89 -10.78
N PRO A 139 -6.80 12.22 -11.55
CA PRO A 139 -7.96 11.37 -11.69
C PRO A 139 -7.62 10.05 -12.39
N ASN A 140 -8.33 8.97 -12.06
CA ASN A 140 -8.13 7.65 -12.66
C ASN A 140 -8.20 7.68 -14.19
N SER A 141 -9.03 8.56 -14.77
CA SER A 141 -9.12 8.74 -16.22
C SER A 141 -7.78 9.14 -16.87
N GLU A 142 -6.99 10.01 -16.21
CA GLU A 142 -5.67 10.40 -16.70
C GLU A 142 -4.63 9.27 -16.53
N MET A 143 -4.75 8.50 -15.44
CA MET A 143 -3.90 7.34 -15.23
C MET A 143 -4.16 6.25 -16.26
N ILE A 144 -5.43 5.98 -16.57
CA ILE A 144 -5.82 5.03 -17.63
C ILE A 144 -5.34 5.49 -19.00
N LYS A 145 -5.39 6.78 -19.33
CA LYS A 145 -4.80 7.30 -20.59
C LYS A 145 -3.30 7.02 -20.70
N LYS A 146 -2.56 7.18 -19.58
CA LYS A 146 -1.13 6.84 -19.54
C LYS A 146 -0.91 5.33 -19.73
N LEU A 147 -1.74 4.51 -19.09
CA LEU A 147 -1.67 3.05 -19.24
C LEU A 147 -2.01 2.63 -20.67
N ILE A 148 -3.04 3.19 -21.30
CA ILE A 148 -3.38 2.96 -22.72
C ILE A 148 -2.18 3.28 -23.61
N THR A 149 -1.56 4.43 -23.41
CA THR A 149 -0.37 4.85 -24.18
C THR A 149 0.75 3.82 -24.07
N LEU A 150 1.01 3.35 -22.86
CA LEU A 150 2.07 2.37 -22.59
C LEU A 150 1.76 1.01 -23.21
N GLU A 151 0.52 0.52 -23.03
CA GLU A 151 0.09 -0.80 -23.52
C GLU A 151 -0.06 -0.88 -25.05
N SER A 152 -0.30 0.26 -25.71
CA SER A 152 -0.35 0.31 -27.16
C SER A 152 1.04 0.19 -27.79
N GLY A 153 2.05 0.81 -27.19
CA GLY A 153 3.40 0.92 -27.77
C GLY A 153 3.47 1.75 -29.07
N LYS A 154 2.32 2.19 -29.60
CA LYS A 154 2.20 2.93 -30.88
C LYS A 154 1.60 4.31 -30.68
N LEU A 155 0.64 4.46 -29.77
CA LEU A 155 -0.04 5.72 -29.52
C LEU A 155 0.81 6.61 -28.61
N SER A 156 1.02 7.87 -29.01
CA SER A 156 1.64 8.85 -28.13
C SER A 156 0.63 9.37 -27.09
N TYR A 157 1.12 9.78 -25.93
CA TYR A 157 0.26 10.37 -24.90
C TYR A 157 -0.45 11.66 -25.39
N GLY A 158 0.21 12.43 -26.28
CA GLY A 158 -0.39 13.60 -26.91
C GLY A 158 -1.62 13.25 -27.73
N MET A 159 -1.56 12.21 -28.54
CA MET A 159 -2.69 11.71 -29.35
C MET A 159 -3.82 11.22 -28.43
N VAL A 160 -3.52 10.41 -27.43
CA VAL A 160 -4.51 9.90 -26.48
C VAL A 160 -5.20 11.04 -25.72
N ARG A 161 -4.46 12.10 -25.38
CA ARG A 161 -5.00 13.27 -24.68
C ARG A 161 -5.87 14.15 -25.58
N GLN A 162 -5.48 14.33 -26.84
CA GLN A 162 -6.18 15.20 -27.81
C GLN A 162 -7.39 14.51 -28.45
N GLY A 163 -7.44 13.18 -28.43
CA GLY A 163 -8.52 12.42 -29.06
C GLY A 163 -8.48 12.45 -30.58
N ILE A 164 -7.29 12.61 -31.17
CA ILE A 164 -7.11 12.65 -32.62
C ILE A 164 -6.53 11.31 -33.10
N TYR A 165 -7.34 10.53 -33.82
CA TYR A 165 -7.02 9.17 -34.25
C TYR A 165 -7.43 8.95 -35.69
N ASP A 166 -6.64 8.15 -36.41
CA ASP A 166 -7.04 7.52 -37.67
C ASP A 166 -7.73 6.15 -37.43
N ASP A 167 -8.21 5.50 -38.47
CA ASP A 167 -8.94 4.23 -38.35
C ASP A 167 -8.05 3.12 -37.78
N SER A 168 -6.76 3.08 -38.08
CA SER A 168 -5.82 2.08 -37.59
C SER A 168 -5.53 2.28 -36.08
N GLU A 169 -5.49 3.51 -35.63
CA GLU A 169 -5.29 3.89 -34.23
C GLU A 169 -6.54 3.62 -33.39
N ILE A 170 -7.73 3.76 -33.98
CA ILE A 170 -9.00 3.37 -33.33
C ILE A 170 -9.04 1.86 -33.08
N ASP A 171 -8.59 1.05 -34.03
CA ASP A 171 -8.55 -0.40 -33.83
C ASP A 171 -7.51 -0.81 -32.78
N GLU A 172 -6.38 -0.11 -32.73
CA GLU A 172 -5.39 -0.30 -31.66
C GLU A 172 -5.98 0.08 -30.28
N LEU A 173 -6.73 1.17 -30.17
CA LEU A 173 -7.43 1.55 -28.94
C LEU A 173 -8.42 0.47 -28.49
N LYS A 174 -9.17 -0.13 -29.39
CA LYS A 174 -10.10 -1.23 -29.07
C LYS A 174 -9.34 -2.46 -28.52
N ARG A 175 -8.21 -2.80 -29.16
CA ARG A 175 -7.33 -3.89 -28.72
C ARG A 175 -6.81 -3.66 -27.31
N VAL A 176 -6.26 -2.46 -27.06
CA VAL A 176 -5.71 -2.08 -25.75
C VAL A 176 -6.80 -2.03 -24.67
N LYS A 177 -7.99 -1.49 -25.01
CA LYS A 177 -9.16 -1.51 -24.12
C LYS A 177 -9.49 -2.92 -23.67
N SER A 178 -9.56 -3.87 -24.60
CA SER A 178 -9.88 -5.27 -24.31
C SER A 178 -8.83 -5.89 -23.38
N LYS A 179 -7.54 -5.65 -23.64
CA LYS A 179 -6.43 -6.14 -22.82
C LYS A 179 -6.46 -5.58 -21.39
N ILE A 180 -6.67 -4.28 -21.23
CA ILE A 180 -6.75 -3.65 -19.90
C ILE A 180 -8.00 -4.15 -19.14
N ALA A 181 -9.13 -4.31 -19.84
CA ALA A 181 -10.36 -4.83 -19.25
C ALA A 181 -10.21 -6.28 -18.79
N GLU A 182 -9.48 -7.12 -19.54
CA GLU A 182 -9.14 -8.49 -19.14
C GLU A 182 -8.32 -8.51 -17.86
N LEU A 183 -7.23 -7.75 -17.80
CA LEU A 183 -6.38 -7.62 -16.60
C LEU A 183 -7.16 -7.13 -15.38
N TYR A 184 -8.10 -6.20 -15.57
CA TYR A 184 -8.96 -5.71 -14.50
C TYR A 184 -9.95 -6.79 -14.03
N ASN A 185 -10.58 -7.51 -14.95
CA ASN A 185 -11.53 -8.59 -14.64
C ASN A 185 -10.84 -9.79 -13.98
N GLU A 186 -9.57 -10.02 -14.27
CA GLU A 186 -8.71 -10.99 -13.57
C GLU A 186 -8.20 -10.50 -12.20
N GLU A 187 -8.69 -9.36 -11.74
CA GLU A 187 -8.25 -8.74 -10.49
C GLU A 187 -6.73 -8.51 -10.41
N LYS A 188 -6.08 -8.16 -11.53
CA LYS A 188 -4.64 -7.89 -11.51
C LYS A 188 -4.32 -6.52 -10.93
N PHE A 189 -5.25 -5.56 -11.03
CA PHE A 189 -5.05 -4.26 -10.42
C PHE A 189 -6.35 -3.56 -10.02
N LEU A 190 -6.25 -2.70 -9.00
CA LEU A 190 -7.25 -1.71 -8.62
C LEU A 190 -6.60 -0.33 -8.55
N MET A 191 -7.37 0.72 -8.92
CA MET A 191 -6.95 2.11 -8.84
C MET A 191 -7.98 2.93 -8.06
N PHE A 192 -7.50 3.79 -7.15
CA PHE A 192 -8.33 4.70 -6.35
C PHE A 192 -7.81 6.13 -6.43
N ASP A 193 -8.66 7.07 -6.83
CA ASP A 193 -8.38 8.52 -6.87
C ASP A 193 -9.19 9.34 -5.85
N ASN A 194 -10.09 8.68 -5.14
CA ASN A 194 -11.03 9.30 -4.18
C ASN A 194 -10.74 8.96 -2.71
N ILE A 195 -9.73 8.14 -2.44
CA ILE A 195 -9.31 7.80 -1.08
C ILE A 195 -8.17 8.73 -0.67
N ARG A 196 -8.32 9.45 0.44
CA ARG A 196 -7.30 10.39 0.94
C ARG A 196 -6.69 9.96 2.26
N ASP A 197 -7.41 9.24 3.08
CA ASP A 197 -6.96 8.80 4.40
C ASP A 197 -6.30 7.42 4.36
N PHE A 198 -5.34 7.21 5.25
CA PHE A 198 -4.59 5.95 5.35
C PHE A 198 -5.47 4.78 5.79
N ALA A 199 -6.42 5.00 6.72
CA ALA A 199 -7.24 3.93 7.26
C ALA A 199 -8.12 3.28 6.17
N ARG A 200 -8.73 4.09 5.28
CA ARG A 200 -9.47 3.57 4.12
C ARG A 200 -8.55 2.86 3.14
N SER A 201 -7.34 3.39 2.92
CA SER A 201 -6.35 2.74 2.06
C SER A 201 -5.99 1.35 2.59
N SER A 202 -5.71 1.22 3.89
CA SER A 202 -5.45 -0.05 4.56
C SER A 202 -6.62 -1.02 4.45
N THR A 203 -7.86 -0.53 4.59
CA THR A 203 -9.08 -1.34 4.41
C THR A 203 -9.17 -1.95 3.00
N GLU A 204 -8.89 -1.17 1.96
CA GLU A 204 -8.93 -1.68 0.58
C GLU A 204 -7.78 -2.66 0.30
N VAL A 205 -6.59 -2.43 0.87
CA VAL A 205 -5.47 -3.38 0.82
C VAL A 205 -5.86 -4.70 1.47
N SER A 206 -6.46 -4.67 2.66
CA SER A 206 -6.92 -5.87 3.39
C SER A 206 -7.94 -6.69 2.61
N LYS A 207 -8.87 -6.03 1.90
CA LYS A 207 -9.89 -6.69 1.06
C LYS A 207 -9.29 -7.32 -0.18
N PHE A 208 -8.46 -6.59 -0.91
CA PHE A 208 -7.93 -7.00 -2.21
C PHE A 208 -6.73 -7.95 -2.09
N LYS A 209 -5.97 -7.87 -0.99
CA LYS A 209 -4.74 -8.65 -0.72
C LYS A 209 -3.75 -8.57 -1.89
N PRO A 210 -3.24 -7.39 -2.21
CA PRO A 210 -2.29 -7.20 -3.31
C PRO A 210 -0.91 -7.76 -2.98
N ASP A 211 -0.13 -8.05 -4.03
CA ASP A 211 1.31 -8.30 -3.92
C ASP A 211 2.07 -6.99 -3.76
N VAL A 212 1.58 -5.92 -4.40
CA VAL A 212 2.21 -4.59 -4.39
C VAL A 212 1.17 -3.49 -4.16
N VAL A 213 1.49 -2.58 -3.26
CA VAL A 213 0.75 -1.34 -3.03
C VAL A 213 1.57 -0.18 -3.57
N MET A 214 0.97 0.66 -4.41
CA MET A 214 1.58 1.89 -4.92
C MET A 214 0.80 3.11 -4.46
N ASP A 215 1.49 4.18 -4.07
CA ASP A 215 0.85 5.43 -3.63
C ASP A 215 1.55 6.65 -4.26
N ASP A 216 0.80 7.44 -5.00
CA ASP A 216 1.29 8.65 -5.67
C ASP A 216 0.51 9.88 -5.21
N TYR A 217 1.00 10.63 -4.25
CA TYR A 217 2.26 10.55 -3.50
C TYR A 217 1.99 10.71 -1.99
N ILE A 218 2.90 10.22 -1.15
CA ILE A 218 2.72 10.12 0.31
C ILE A 218 2.31 11.44 0.99
N GLN A 219 2.76 12.59 0.48
CA GLN A 219 2.41 13.88 1.07
C GLN A 219 0.92 14.26 0.90
N LEU A 220 0.15 13.56 0.07
CA LEU A 220 -1.30 13.78 -0.06
C LEU A 220 -2.12 12.85 0.84
N VAL A 221 -1.49 11.90 1.49
CA VAL A 221 -2.14 10.99 2.43
C VAL A 221 -2.46 11.74 3.74
N GLN A 222 -3.66 11.52 4.25
CA GLN A 222 -4.07 11.99 5.57
C GLN A 222 -3.81 10.88 6.59
N PRO A 223 -2.92 11.11 7.58
CA PRO A 223 -2.69 10.15 8.65
C PRO A 223 -3.87 10.10 9.61
N SER A 224 -4.01 8.98 10.31
CA SER A 224 -4.94 8.88 11.43
C SER A 224 -4.40 9.68 12.63
N GLY A 225 -5.21 10.58 13.19
CA GLY A 225 -4.83 11.40 14.35
C GLY A 225 -4.40 12.83 14.02
N HIS A 226 -4.11 13.58 15.08
CA HIS A 226 -3.68 14.97 15.02
C HIS A 226 -2.17 15.07 15.26
N PHE A 227 -1.46 15.86 14.45
CA PHE A 227 -0.02 16.00 14.52
C PHE A 227 0.38 17.48 14.48
N ASP A 228 1.31 17.88 15.31
CA ASP A 228 1.77 19.27 15.46
C ASP A 228 2.61 19.76 14.27
N SER A 229 3.16 18.86 13.48
CA SER A 229 3.96 19.24 12.32
C SER A 229 3.81 18.28 11.14
N ARG A 230 4.02 18.83 9.93
CA ARG A 230 4.00 18.06 8.70
C ARG A 230 5.06 16.94 8.67
N ARG A 231 6.19 17.18 9.31
CA ARG A 231 7.26 16.19 9.42
C ARG A 231 6.78 14.95 10.19
N LEU A 232 6.16 15.16 11.36
CA LEU A 232 5.63 14.07 12.17
C LEU A 232 4.53 13.30 11.45
N GLN A 233 3.67 13.99 10.68
CA GLN A 233 2.66 13.33 9.84
C GLN A 233 3.29 12.36 8.82
N ILE A 234 4.34 12.78 8.11
CA ILE A 234 5.02 11.95 7.12
C ILE A 234 5.76 10.79 7.79
N GLU A 235 6.41 11.05 8.91
CA GLU A 235 7.10 10.01 9.70
C GLU A 235 6.12 8.92 10.15
N GLN A 236 4.96 9.32 10.67
CA GLN A 236 3.91 8.37 11.05
C GLN A 236 3.42 7.58 9.84
N LEU A 237 3.12 8.23 8.71
CA LEU A 237 2.66 7.55 7.50
C LEU A 237 3.68 6.53 6.97
N VAL A 238 4.98 6.85 7.02
CA VAL A 238 6.04 5.90 6.63
C VAL A 238 6.00 4.67 7.54
N ASN A 239 5.84 4.88 8.85
CA ASN A 239 5.70 3.77 9.81
C ASN A 239 4.43 2.95 9.56
N ASP A 240 3.29 3.62 9.31
CA ASP A 240 2.01 2.96 9.02
C ASP A 240 2.10 2.09 7.75
N TYR A 241 2.72 2.60 6.68
CA TYR A 241 2.96 1.83 5.45
C TYR A 241 3.93 0.67 5.67
N LYS A 242 4.93 0.83 6.55
CA LYS A 242 5.84 -0.26 6.89
C LYS A 242 5.13 -1.38 7.64
N TRP A 243 4.23 -1.04 8.56
CA TRP A 243 3.39 -2.01 9.25
C TRP A 243 2.42 -2.69 8.29
N LEU A 244 1.75 -1.94 7.42
CA LEU A 244 0.86 -2.46 6.38
C LEU A 244 1.60 -3.46 5.47
N ALA A 245 2.83 -3.13 5.04
CA ALA A 245 3.64 -4.01 4.21
C ALA A 245 3.92 -5.36 4.92
N LYS A 246 4.27 -5.31 6.21
CA LYS A 246 4.55 -6.51 7.01
C LYS A 246 3.30 -7.33 7.29
N GLU A 247 2.21 -6.67 7.68
CA GLU A 247 0.94 -7.33 8.05
C GLU A 247 0.31 -8.07 6.86
N HIS A 248 0.38 -7.47 5.68
CA HIS A 248 -0.21 -8.04 4.46
C HIS A 248 0.80 -8.77 3.57
N GLU A 249 2.05 -8.91 4.01
CA GLU A 249 3.13 -9.55 3.25
C GLU A 249 3.23 -9.03 1.80
N CYS A 250 3.00 -7.73 1.59
CA CYS A 250 3.08 -7.05 0.31
C CYS A 250 4.28 -6.11 0.24
N ALA A 251 4.73 -5.76 -0.97
CA ALA A 251 5.66 -4.65 -1.14
C ALA A 251 4.90 -3.32 -1.24
N VAL A 252 5.45 -2.27 -0.67
CA VAL A 252 4.87 -0.92 -0.77
C VAL A 252 5.81 0.00 -1.52
N VAL A 253 5.31 0.68 -2.55
CA VAL A 253 6.04 1.67 -3.35
C VAL A 253 5.40 3.04 -3.16
N LEU A 254 6.13 3.96 -2.55
CA LEU A 254 5.67 5.31 -2.25
C LEU A 254 6.37 6.33 -3.15
N ALA A 255 5.62 7.10 -3.92
CA ALA A 255 6.19 8.32 -4.49
C ALA A 255 6.34 9.39 -3.40
N SER A 256 7.42 10.14 -3.46
CA SER A 256 7.67 11.27 -2.56
C SER A 256 8.15 12.48 -3.35
N GLN A 257 7.52 13.62 -3.10
CA GLN A 257 7.92 14.88 -3.72
C GLN A 257 9.05 15.54 -2.93
N LEU A 258 10.17 15.78 -3.60
CA LEU A 258 11.32 16.48 -3.00
C LEU A 258 11.10 18.00 -3.05
N ASN A 259 11.43 18.66 -1.94
CA ASN A 259 11.34 20.11 -1.85
C ASN A 259 12.53 20.80 -2.55
N ARG A 260 12.28 21.96 -3.15
CA ARG A 260 13.32 22.78 -3.82
C ARG A 260 14.41 23.30 -2.86
N SER A 261 14.11 23.41 -1.57
CA SER A 261 15.05 23.93 -0.56
C SER A 261 16.27 23.03 -0.30
N VAL A 262 16.31 21.82 -0.87
CA VAL A 262 17.49 20.92 -0.78
C VAL A 262 18.66 21.42 -1.64
N GLU A 263 18.43 22.31 -2.60
CA GLU A 263 19.48 22.85 -3.50
C GLU A 263 20.42 23.86 -2.83
N TYR A 264 20.04 24.41 -1.69
CA TYR A 264 20.78 25.46 -0.98
C TYR A 264 21.49 24.97 0.28
N ARG A 265 21.66 23.67 0.42
CA ARG A 265 22.51 23.09 1.48
C ARG A 265 23.81 22.66 0.82
N ASP A 266 24.80 23.58 0.94
CA ASP A 266 26.20 23.28 0.71
C ASP A 266 26.73 22.22 1.70
#